data_eef3e008392472362c0de2b6c4398733
#
_entry.id   eef3e008392472362c0de2b6c4398733
#
_cell.length_a   1.000
_cell.length_b   1.000
_cell.length_c   1.000
_cell.angle_alpha   90.00
_cell.angle_beta   90.00
_cell.angle_gamma   90.00
#
_symmetry.space_group_name_H-M   'P 1'
#
loop_
_entity.id
_entity.type
_entity.pdbx_description
1 polymer ?
#
loop_
_entity_poly.entity_id
_entity_poly.type
_entity_poly.pdbx_seq_one_letter_code
_entity_poly.pdbx_strand_id
1 'polypeptide(L)'
;MKKILAYRFSAFGDVAMIVPVLKEFLAQNPDTEIVFVSRKNFADLFDGVERLTFRGVNLDDYKGVFGLRKLTKELNKEYNPKYVADLHDVLRSKILTILFKLRRKKTATLDKGRTEKKQLTRKENKIKKPLKPTTERYADVFRKLGFTLKLSHQLIPKSQQKSGIGFAPFAQHEGKMLPIEKSLDLVKVLSQKNEVLLFGGGKKEVDVLSKWEQELDNVTSLAGKLSLKEELKKIAELEVMISMDSANMHLASLVGTRVVSVWGATHYFAGFLGYGQSENDIVEIKNLECRPCSVFGNKPCYRGDYACLNQIEISEILKKIE
;
A
#
# COMPACT_ATOMS: atom_id res chain seq x y z
N MET A 1 -21.17 21.98 -4.42
CA MET A 1 -20.03 21.21 -3.87
C MET A 1 -18.76 21.54 -4.64
N LYS A 2 -17.62 21.61 -3.96
CA LYS A 2 -16.31 21.83 -4.59
C LYS A 2 -15.81 20.51 -5.17
N LYS A 3 -15.60 20.43 -6.46
CA LYS A 3 -15.16 19.20 -7.13
C LYS A 3 -13.64 19.17 -7.25
N ILE A 4 -13.04 18.08 -6.76
CA ILE A 4 -11.60 17.81 -6.79
C ILE A 4 -11.35 16.60 -7.69
N LEU A 5 -10.47 16.73 -8.67
CA LEU A 5 -9.95 15.62 -9.44
C LEU A 5 -8.64 15.16 -8.80
N ALA A 6 -8.58 13.92 -8.34
CA ALA A 6 -7.36 13.32 -7.82
C ALA A 6 -6.97 12.12 -8.68
N TYR A 7 -5.67 11.88 -8.86
CA TYR A 7 -5.24 10.72 -9.63
C TYR A 7 -3.95 10.08 -9.13
N ARG A 8 -3.93 8.73 -9.22
CA ARG A 8 -2.75 7.88 -9.09
C ARG A 8 -2.99 6.58 -9.84
N PHE A 9 -2.03 6.14 -10.67
CA PHE A 9 -2.20 5.01 -11.59
C PHE A 9 -1.45 3.74 -11.16
N SER A 10 -0.57 3.83 -10.17
CA SER A 10 0.26 2.74 -9.62
C SER A 10 1.05 3.20 -8.38
N ALA A 11 1.65 2.31 -7.58
CA ALA A 11 1.42 0.88 -7.53
C ALA A 11 0.16 0.56 -6.73
N PHE A 12 -0.26 -0.73 -6.69
CA PHE A 12 -1.49 -1.14 -6.03
C PHE A 12 -1.53 -0.76 -4.54
N GLY A 13 -0.48 -1.10 -3.78
CA GLY A 13 -0.37 -0.74 -2.36
C GLY A 13 -0.38 0.78 -2.12
N ASP A 14 0.29 1.55 -2.99
CA ASP A 14 0.27 3.01 -2.91
C ASP A 14 -1.15 3.60 -3.13
N VAL A 15 -1.96 2.97 -3.99
CA VAL A 15 -3.36 3.38 -4.20
C VAL A 15 -4.21 3.01 -2.99
N ALA A 16 -3.99 1.82 -2.40
CA ALA A 16 -4.66 1.42 -1.15
C ALA A 16 -4.38 2.40 0.00
N MET A 17 -3.14 2.91 0.13
CA MET A 17 -2.76 3.92 1.14
C MET A 17 -3.49 5.27 0.97
N ILE A 18 -4.00 5.59 -0.22
CA ILE A 18 -4.73 6.84 -0.46
C ILE A 18 -6.14 6.78 0.11
N VAL A 19 -6.77 5.60 0.14
CA VAL A 19 -8.19 5.46 0.50
C VAL A 19 -8.51 6.03 1.89
N PRO A 20 -7.78 5.69 2.99
CA PRO A 20 -8.03 6.29 4.30
C PRO A 20 -7.87 7.82 4.29
N VAL A 21 -6.89 8.34 3.53
CA VAL A 21 -6.70 9.79 3.40
C VAL A 21 -7.90 10.47 2.74
N LEU A 22 -8.48 9.86 1.68
CA LEU A 22 -9.65 10.39 1.02
C LEU A 22 -10.91 10.31 1.89
N LYS A 23 -11.07 9.23 2.66
CA LYS A 23 -12.20 9.09 3.60
C LYS A 23 -12.16 10.18 4.67
N GLU A 24 -11.01 10.39 5.32
CA GLU A 24 -10.87 11.42 6.33
C GLU A 24 -10.96 12.84 5.74
N PHE A 25 -10.45 13.03 4.53
CA PHE A 25 -10.61 14.28 3.81
C PHE A 25 -12.08 14.63 3.57
N LEU A 26 -12.85 13.67 3.05
CA LEU A 26 -14.27 13.87 2.76
C LEU A 26 -15.10 14.06 4.03
N ALA A 27 -14.76 13.36 5.12
CA ALA A 27 -15.40 13.56 6.42
C ALA A 27 -15.20 14.98 6.98
N GLN A 28 -13.99 15.54 6.81
CA GLN A 28 -13.64 16.88 7.32
C GLN A 28 -14.03 18.03 6.36
N ASN A 29 -14.40 17.71 5.12
CA ASN A 29 -14.76 18.70 4.10
C ASN A 29 -16.12 18.35 3.46
N PRO A 30 -17.26 18.58 4.16
CA PRO A 30 -18.58 18.12 3.72
C PRO A 30 -19.05 18.75 2.40
N ASP A 31 -18.57 19.94 2.06
CA ASP A 31 -18.90 20.66 0.83
C ASP A 31 -18.08 20.23 -0.38
N THR A 32 -17.35 19.11 -0.27
CA THR A 32 -16.46 18.64 -1.34
C THR A 32 -16.88 17.25 -1.86
N GLU A 33 -16.57 17.01 -3.11
CA GLU A 33 -16.63 15.70 -3.77
C GLU A 33 -15.31 15.42 -4.49
N ILE A 34 -14.93 14.17 -4.58
CA ILE A 34 -13.70 13.73 -5.25
C ILE A 34 -14.04 12.85 -6.44
N VAL A 35 -13.44 13.15 -7.59
CA VAL A 35 -13.31 12.22 -8.70
C VAL A 35 -11.92 11.63 -8.66
N PHE A 36 -11.81 10.33 -8.33
CA PHE A 36 -10.54 9.66 -8.28
C PHE A 36 -10.28 8.85 -9.55
N VAL A 37 -9.24 9.22 -10.28
CA VAL A 37 -8.88 8.62 -11.58
C VAL A 37 -7.73 7.63 -11.38
N SER A 38 -7.97 6.36 -11.69
CA SER A 38 -6.97 5.30 -11.57
C SER A 38 -7.19 4.19 -12.60
N ARG A 39 -6.41 3.11 -12.52
CA ARG A 39 -6.63 1.91 -13.33
C ARG A 39 -7.95 1.24 -12.94
N LYS A 40 -8.68 0.69 -13.91
CA LYS A 40 -10.00 0.08 -13.69
C LYS A 40 -10.03 -0.98 -12.59
N ASN A 41 -9.00 -1.81 -12.53
CA ASN A 41 -8.87 -2.91 -11.56
C ASN A 41 -8.65 -2.48 -10.10
N PHE A 42 -8.59 -1.20 -9.82
CA PHE A 42 -8.47 -0.67 -8.45
C PHE A 42 -9.80 -0.13 -7.89
N ALA A 43 -10.89 -0.30 -8.63
CA ALA A 43 -12.19 0.26 -8.27
C ALA A 43 -12.69 -0.20 -6.88
N ASP A 44 -12.56 -1.49 -6.59
CA ASP A 44 -13.06 -2.10 -5.36
C ASP A 44 -12.40 -1.54 -4.07
N LEU A 45 -11.21 -0.94 -4.18
CA LEU A 45 -10.57 -0.25 -3.05
C LEU A 45 -11.40 0.95 -2.54
N PHE A 46 -12.22 1.55 -3.41
CA PHE A 46 -12.99 2.74 -3.14
C PHE A 46 -14.48 2.46 -2.89
N ASP A 47 -14.87 1.17 -2.84
CA ASP A 47 -16.25 0.78 -2.59
C ASP A 47 -16.74 1.34 -1.24
N GLY A 48 -17.95 1.91 -1.24
CA GLY A 48 -18.57 2.51 -0.06
C GLY A 48 -17.92 3.82 0.43
N VAL A 49 -17.06 4.48 -0.37
CA VAL A 49 -16.56 5.82 -0.04
C VAL A 49 -17.55 6.87 -0.54
N GLU A 50 -18.32 7.44 0.38
CA GLU A 50 -19.32 8.47 0.07
C GLU A 50 -18.68 9.71 -0.57
N ARG A 51 -19.40 10.35 -1.49
CA ARG A 51 -18.97 11.57 -2.23
C ARG A 51 -17.67 11.38 -3.02
N LEU A 52 -17.32 10.12 -3.33
CA LEU A 52 -16.21 9.77 -4.22
C LEU A 52 -16.74 9.07 -5.46
N THR A 53 -16.43 9.60 -6.62
CA THR A 53 -16.64 8.94 -7.91
C THR A 53 -15.34 8.34 -8.40
N PHE A 54 -15.29 7.01 -8.57
CA PHE A 54 -14.13 6.35 -9.16
C PHE A 54 -14.23 6.36 -10.68
N ARG A 55 -13.20 6.91 -11.35
CA ARG A 55 -13.08 6.92 -12.82
C ARG A 55 -11.95 6.00 -13.26
N GLY A 56 -12.30 4.77 -13.60
CA GLY A 56 -11.36 3.80 -14.13
C GLY A 56 -10.91 4.14 -15.54
N VAL A 57 -9.60 4.09 -15.79
CA VAL A 57 -9.01 4.33 -17.12
C VAL A 57 -8.11 3.15 -17.53
N ASN A 58 -8.15 2.83 -18.83
CA ASN A 58 -7.11 2.03 -19.43
C ASN A 58 -6.03 2.99 -19.98
N LEU A 59 -4.84 2.94 -19.41
CA LEU A 59 -3.76 3.87 -19.76
C LEU A 59 -3.20 3.67 -21.17
N ASP A 60 -3.46 2.52 -21.79
CA ASP A 60 -3.05 2.24 -23.16
C ASP A 60 -3.86 3.05 -24.20
N ASP A 61 -5.07 3.46 -23.83
CA ASP A 61 -5.94 4.32 -24.67
C ASP A 61 -5.47 5.78 -24.70
N TYR A 62 -4.51 6.13 -23.81
CA TYR A 62 -4.04 7.51 -23.59
C TYR A 62 -2.50 7.63 -23.66
N LYS A 63 -1.88 6.96 -24.64
CA LYS A 63 -0.42 7.00 -24.84
C LYS A 63 0.07 8.35 -25.34
N GLY A 64 1.27 8.73 -24.89
CA GLY A 64 1.93 9.97 -25.29
C GLY A 64 1.20 11.24 -24.85
N VAL A 65 1.72 12.38 -25.29
CA VAL A 65 1.17 13.71 -24.91
C VAL A 65 -0.23 13.93 -25.48
N PHE A 66 -0.48 13.48 -26.71
CA PHE A 66 -1.79 13.61 -27.36
C PHE A 66 -2.87 12.77 -26.64
N GLY A 67 -2.55 11.54 -26.24
CA GLY A 67 -3.46 10.72 -25.43
C GLY A 67 -3.78 11.37 -24.07
N LEU A 68 -2.77 11.93 -23.40
CA LEU A 68 -2.98 12.64 -22.13
C LEU A 68 -3.79 13.93 -22.31
N ARG A 69 -3.61 14.64 -23.44
CA ARG A 69 -4.45 15.80 -23.81
C ARG A 69 -5.91 15.39 -24.02
N LYS A 70 -6.14 14.25 -24.69
CA LYS A 70 -7.47 13.65 -24.87
C LYS A 70 -8.10 13.35 -23.51
N LEU A 71 -7.40 12.60 -22.63
CA LEU A 71 -7.85 12.29 -21.27
C LEU A 71 -8.20 13.56 -20.47
N THR A 72 -7.32 14.57 -20.52
CA THR A 72 -7.57 15.85 -19.84
C THR A 72 -8.83 16.55 -20.36
N LYS A 73 -9.07 16.51 -21.69
CA LYS A 73 -10.27 17.10 -22.30
C LYS A 73 -11.53 16.38 -21.84
N GLU A 74 -11.52 15.05 -21.84
CA GLU A 74 -12.63 14.22 -21.38
C GLU A 74 -12.95 14.47 -19.91
N LEU A 75 -11.96 14.36 -19.03
CA LEU A 75 -12.13 14.59 -17.59
C LEU A 75 -12.61 16.02 -17.28
N ASN A 76 -12.09 17.01 -18.01
CA ASN A 76 -12.56 18.39 -17.82
C ASN A 76 -13.99 18.61 -18.32
N LYS A 77 -14.39 17.98 -19.44
CA LYS A 77 -15.76 18.05 -19.97
C LYS A 77 -16.75 17.37 -19.05
N GLU A 78 -16.39 16.17 -18.54
CA GLU A 78 -17.26 15.32 -17.72
C GLU A 78 -17.45 15.88 -16.30
N TYR A 79 -16.36 16.35 -15.67
CA TYR A 79 -16.37 16.70 -14.25
C TYR A 79 -16.17 18.19 -13.95
N ASN A 80 -15.59 18.94 -14.87
CA ASN A 80 -15.22 20.36 -14.70
C ASN A 80 -14.59 20.67 -13.32
N PRO A 81 -13.51 19.99 -12.89
CA PRO A 81 -12.96 20.14 -11.56
C PRO A 81 -12.39 21.55 -11.35
N LYS A 82 -12.57 22.11 -10.15
CA LYS A 82 -11.91 23.36 -9.74
C LYS A 82 -10.49 23.12 -9.25
N TYR A 83 -10.26 21.96 -8.61
CA TYR A 83 -9.01 21.57 -7.99
C TYR A 83 -8.51 20.26 -8.59
N VAL A 84 -7.18 20.11 -8.67
CA VAL A 84 -6.52 18.90 -9.20
C VAL A 84 -5.38 18.48 -8.26
N ALA A 85 -5.48 17.26 -7.74
CA ALA A 85 -4.52 16.64 -6.83
C ALA A 85 -3.72 15.56 -7.57
N ASP A 86 -2.46 15.84 -7.89
CA ASP A 86 -1.52 14.82 -8.40
C ASP A 86 -0.92 14.04 -7.22
N LEU A 87 -1.46 12.86 -6.95
CA LEU A 87 -0.98 11.95 -5.90
C LEU A 87 0.06 10.95 -6.42
N HIS A 88 0.60 11.16 -7.63
CA HIS A 88 1.50 10.20 -8.27
C HIS A 88 2.92 10.74 -8.52
N ASP A 89 3.06 11.99 -8.96
CA ASP A 89 4.35 12.65 -9.27
C ASP A 89 5.27 11.81 -10.16
N VAL A 90 4.75 11.35 -11.31
CA VAL A 90 5.49 10.71 -12.41
C VAL A 90 5.30 11.48 -13.70
N LEU A 91 6.10 11.21 -14.74
CA LEU A 91 6.04 11.99 -15.99
C LEU A 91 4.61 12.13 -16.54
N ARG A 92 3.86 11.04 -16.62
CA ARG A 92 2.47 11.04 -17.11
C ARG A 92 1.55 11.95 -16.28
N SER A 93 1.61 11.86 -14.95
CA SER A 93 0.78 12.67 -14.07
C SER A 93 1.19 14.14 -14.08
N LYS A 94 2.48 14.45 -14.21
CA LYS A 94 2.98 15.82 -14.36
C LYS A 94 2.43 16.48 -15.63
N ILE A 95 2.41 15.75 -16.75
CA ILE A 95 1.81 16.26 -18.01
C ILE A 95 0.34 16.55 -17.79
N LEU A 96 -0.44 15.65 -17.18
CA LEU A 96 -1.84 15.92 -16.84
C LEU A 96 -2.00 17.17 -15.96
N THR A 97 -1.17 17.30 -14.92
CA THR A 97 -1.18 18.48 -14.03
C THR A 97 -0.92 19.78 -14.81
N ILE A 98 0.07 19.78 -15.69
CA ILE A 98 0.39 20.95 -16.55
C ILE A 98 -0.82 21.28 -17.45
N LEU A 99 -1.42 20.29 -18.09
CA LEU A 99 -2.58 20.47 -18.96
C LEU A 99 -3.81 21.04 -18.22
N PHE A 100 -4.02 20.65 -16.96
CA PHE A 100 -5.06 21.23 -16.11
C PHE A 100 -4.70 22.63 -15.63
N LYS A 101 -3.43 22.91 -15.32
CA LYS A 101 -2.94 24.26 -14.97
C LYS A 101 -3.15 25.25 -16.10
N LEU A 102 -2.89 24.84 -17.36
CA LEU A 102 -3.18 25.67 -18.56
C LEU A 102 -4.68 25.96 -18.71
N ARG A 103 -5.55 25.14 -18.13
CA ARG A 103 -7.00 25.39 -18.02
C ARG A 103 -7.41 26.18 -16.78
N ARG A 104 -6.44 26.88 -16.15
CA ARG A 104 -6.64 27.69 -14.94
C ARG A 104 -7.22 26.92 -13.74
N LYS A 105 -6.98 25.59 -13.67
CA LYS A 105 -7.35 24.80 -12.49
C LYS A 105 -6.29 24.97 -11.40
N LYS A 106 -6.73 25.03 -10.13
CA LYS A 106 -5.78 25.03 -8.99
C LYS A 106 -5.21 23.63 -8.82
N THR A 107 -3.89 23.47 -8.91
CA THR A 107 -3.22 22.18 -8.90
C THR A 107 -2.24 22.05 -7.74
N ALA A 108 -2.09 20.87 -7.18
CA ALA A 108 -1.01 20.52 -6.25
C ALA A 108 -0.48 19.11 -6.56
N THR A 109 0.81 18.92 -6.33
CA THR A 109 1.52 17.67 -6.62
C THR A 109 2.18 17.13 -5.37
N LEU A 110 2.18 15.81 -5.25
CA LEU A 110 2.81 15.03 -4.20
C LEU A 110 4.32 15.31 -4.13
N ASP A 111 4.81 15.57 -2.92
CA ASP A 111 6.24 15.48 -2.63
C ASP A 111 6.56 14.07 -2.12
N LYS A 112 7.32 13.32 -2.89
CA LYS A 112 7.73 11.94 -2.56
C LYS A 112 8.86 11.85 -1.53
N GLY A 113 9.45 12.96 -1.12
CA GLY A 113 10.61 12.97 -0.20
C GLY A 113 11.83 12.25 -0.75
N ARG A 114 12.12 12.38 -2.06
CA ARG A 114 13.18 11.61 -2.73
C ARG A 114 14.56 11.85 -2.13
N THR A 115 14.87 13.08 -1.74
CA THR A 115 16.16 13.45 -1.15
C THR A 115 16.38 12.77 0.20
N GLU A 116 15.41 12.86 1.10
CA GLU A 116 15.49 12.23 2.42
C GLU A 116 15.45 10.70 2.35
N LYS A 117 14.66 10.13 1.43
CA LYS A 117 14.69 8.68 1.14
C LYS A 117 16.06 8.21 0.60
N LYS A 118 16.72 9.02 -0.23
CA LYS A 118 18.08 8.75 -0.70
C LYS A 118 19.08 8.79 0.46
N GLN A 119 18.95 9.76 1.38
CA GLN A 119 19.80 9.86 2.58
C GLN A 119 19.59 8.67 3.52
N LEU A 120 18.35 8.18 3.66
CA LEU A 120 18.01 7.01 4.47
C LEU A 120 18.61 5.71 3.92
N THR A 121 18.70 5.57 2.59
CA THR A 121 19.07 4.29 1.92
C THR A 121 20.44 4.30 1.26
N ARG A 122 21.25 5.36 1.41
CA ARG A 122 22.61 5.41 0.88
C ARG A 122 23.52 4.40 1.59
N LYS A 123 24.59 3.96 0.93
CA LYS A 123 25.48 2.93 1.46
C LYS A 123 26.22 3.40 2.71
N GLU A 124 26.74 4.63 2.66
CA GLU A 124 27.55 5.25 3.71
C GLU A 124 26.86 6.46 4.32
N ASN A 125 27.19 6.80 5.56
CA ASN A 125 26.67 7.96 6.29
C ASN A 125 25.13 8.08 6.24
N LYS A 126 24.40 6.96 6.41
CA LYS A 126 22.94 6.94 6.43
C LYS A 126 22.37 7.87 7.49
N ILE A 127 21.29 8.57 7.14
CA ILE A 127 20.49 9.30 8.11
C ILE A 127 19.28 8.42 8.45
N LYS A 128 19.43 7.61 9.51
CA LYS A 128 18.38 6.69 9.99
C LYS A 128 17.44 7.44 10.94
N LYS A 129 16.43 8.08 10.38
CA LYS A 129 15.33 8.70 11.15
C LYS A 129 14.00 8.47 10.44
N PRO A 130 12.87 8.41 11.19
CA PRO A 130 11.55 8.35 10.58
C PRO A 130 11.32 9.53 9.64
N LEU A 131 10.89 9.23 8.43
CA LEU A 131 10.48 10.24 7.44
C LEU A 131 8.97 10.44 7.54
N LYS A 132 8.49 11.57 6.99
CA LYS A 132 7.05 11.84 6.92
C LYS A 132 6.31 10.66 6.26
N PRO A 133 5.27 10.09 6.90
CA PRO A 133 4.47 9.01 6.35
C PRO A 133 3.93 9.36 4.96
N THR A 134 3.84 8.37 4.09
CA THR A 134 3.34 8.56 2.72
C THR A 134 1.88 9.04 2.71
N THR A 135 1.07 8.61 3.67
CA THR A 135 -0.30 9.09 3.88
C THR A 135 -0.34 10.58 4.22
N GLU A 136 0.56 11.06 5.08
CA GLU A 136 0.69 12.49 5.37
C GLU A 136 1.16 13.29 4.14
N ARG A 137 2.00 12.71 3.29
CA ARG A 137 2.39 13.34 2.02
C ARG A 137 1.21 13.45 1.05
N TYR A 138 0.29 12.48 1.05
CA TYR A 138 -0.97 12.60 0.31
C TYR A 138 -1.88 13.67 0.89
N ALA A 139 -2.00 13.74 2.22
CA ALA A 139 -2.78 14.79 2.90
C ALA A 139 -2.24 16.19 2.60
N ASP A 140 -0.91 16.34 2.52
CA ASP A 140 -0.27 17.63 2.18
C ASP A 140 -0.67 18.15 0.79
N VAL A 141 -1.02 17.27 -0.16
CA VAL A 141 -1.52 17.72 -1.47
C VAL A 141 -2.84 18.47 -1.32
N PHE A 142 -3.75 17.97 -0.48
CA PHE A 142 -5.02 18.64 -0.20
C PHE A 142 -4.83 19.92 0.62
N ARG A 143 -3.92 19.91 1.58
CA ARG A 143 -3.55 21.13 2.35
C ARG A 143 -2.99 22.21 1.43
N LYS A 144 -2.12 21.88 0.47
CA LYS A 144 -1.59 22.79 -0.55
C LYS A 144 -2.69 23.35 -1.47
N LEU A 145 -3.77 22.61 -1.68
CA LEU A 145 -4.95 23.12 -2.40
C LEU A 145 -5.80 24.08 -1.56
N GLY A 146 -5.51 24.22 -0.27
CA GLY A 146 -6.19 25.14 0.66
C GLY A 146 -7.33 24.47 1.45
N PHE A 147 -7.31 23.15 1.60
CA PHE A 147 -8.25 22.41 2.42
C PHE A 147 -7.67 22.05 3.77
N THR A 148 -8.51 21.98 4.79
CA THR A 148 -8.13 21.46 6.10
C THR A 148 -8.17 19.93 6.08
N LEU A 149 -7.11 19.29 6.58
CA LEU A 149 -7.06 17.84 6.76
C LEU A 149 -6.10 17.49 7.87
N LYS A 150 -6.59 16.82 8.90
CA LYS A 150 -5.80 16.22 9.98
C LYS A 150 -6.09 14.72 9.98
N LEU A 151 -5.07 13.91 9.71
CA LEU A 151 -5.22 12.46 9.73
C LEU A 151 -5.26 11.94 11.17
N SER A 152 -6.14 10.99 11.43
CA SER A 152 -6.31 10.37 12.76
C SER A 152 -5.21 9.36 13.08
N HIS A 153 -4.63 8.74 12.05
CA HIS A 153 -3.71 7.60 12.17
C HIS A 153 -4.29 6.44 12.99
N GLN A 154 -5.61 6.28 13.01
CA GLN A 154 -6.27 5.21 13.73
C GLN A 154 -6.59 4.04 12.82
N LEU A 155 -6.39 2.83 13.35
CA LEU A 155 -6.85 1.59 12.72
C LEU A 155 -8.30 1.35 13.12
N ILE A 156 -9.23 1.40 12.15
CA ILE A 156 -10.67 1.26 12.42
C ILE A 156 -11.13 -0.09 11.85
N PRO A 157 -11.42 -1.08 12.72
CA PRO A 157 -11.91 -2.39 12.29
C PRO A 157 -13.24 -2.30 11.54
N LYS A 158 -13.36 -3.02 10.42
CA LYS A 158 -14.60 -3.14 9.65
C LYS A 158 -15.45 -4.35 10.06
N SER A 159 -14.86 -5.33 10.76
CA SER A 159 -15.57 -6.49 11.28
C SER A 159 -15.37 -6.58 12.79
N GLN A 160 -16.44 -6.93 13.51
CA GLN A 160 -16.41 -7.24 14.94
C GLN A 160 -16.10 -8.74 15.19
N GLN A 161 -16.40 -9.58 14.22
CA GLN A 161 -16.08 -11.01 14.28
C GLN A 161 -14.67 -11.20 13.71
N LYS A 162 -13.80 -11.77 14.51
CA LYS A 162 -12.39 -12.01 14.18
C LYS A 162 -12.05 -13.45 14.40
N SER A 163 -11.42 -14.09 13.41
CA SER A 163 -10.94 -15.46 13.50
C SER A 163 -9.81 -15.72 12.53
N GLY A 164 -8.90 -16.59 12.92
CA GLY A 164 -7.82 -17.05 12.08
C GLY A 164 -6.72 -16.03 11.80
N ILE A 165 -5.64 -16.52 11.26
CA ILE A 165 -4.45 -15.75 10.92
C ILE A 165 -4.29 -15.67 9.41
N GLY A 166 -4.17 -14.46 8.88
CA GLY A 166 -3.79 -14.26 7.48
C GLY A 166 -2.27 -14.26 7.31
N PHE A 167 -1.77 -14.88 6.25
CA PHE A 167 -0.36 -14.79 5.90
C PHE A 167 -0.17 -14.45 4.42
N ALA A 168 0.58 -13.38 4.16
CA ALA A 168 0.97 -12.91 2.82
C ALA A 168 2.50 -12.94 2.69
N PRO A 169 3.12 -14.08 2.29
CA PRO A 169 4.57 -14.27 2.29
C PRO A 169 5.28 -13.55 1.14
N PHE A 170 4.55 -13.08 0.15
CA PHE A 170 5.14 -12.54 -1.07
C PHE A 170 5.16 -11.02 -1.12
N ALA A 171 6.15 -10.50 -1.84
CA ALA A 171 6.26 -9.12 -2.23
C ALA A 171 6.85 -9.02 -3.64
N GLN A 172 6.77 -7.84 -4.26
CA GLN A 172 7.24 -7.62 -5.62
C GLN A 172 8.76 -7.87 -5.81
N HIS A 173 9.55 -7.77 -4.74
CA HIS A 173 11.01 -7.85 -4.79
C HIS A 173 11.56 -8.77 -3.71
N GLU A 174 12.58 -9.56 -4.05
CA GLU A 174 13.24 -10.52 -3.17
C GLU A 174 13.71 -9.92 -1.84
N GLY A 175 14.29 -8.72 -1.87
CA GLY A 175 14.75 -8.01 -0.68
C GLY A 175 13.65 -7.65 0.34
N LYS A 176 12.42 -8.07 0.11
CA LYS A 176 11.26 -7.86 0.98
C LYS A 176 10.59 -9.17 1.43
N MET A 177 11.06 -10.32 0.97
CA MET A 177 10.45 -11.62 1.25
C MET A 177 11.32 -12.46 2.18
N LEU A 178 10.72 -13.07 3.20
CA LEU A 178 11.40 -14.14 3.93
C LEU A 178 11.78 -15.27 2.97
N PRO A 179 12.87 -16.02 3.27
CA PRO A 179 13.14 -17.29 2.58
C PRO A 179 11.87 -18.15 2.58
N ILE A 180 11.63 -18.80 1.45
CA ILE A 180 10.39 -19.56 1.24
C ILE A 180 10.25 -20.71 2.24
N GLU A 181 11.35 -21.32 2.59
CA GLU A 181 11.44 -22.40 3.59
C GLU A 181 11.04 -21.87 4.97
N LYS A 182 11.55 -20.70 5.39
CA LYS A 182 11.16 -20.06 6.66
C LYS A 182 9.68 -19.67 6.66
N SER A 183 9.16 -19.24 5.52
CA SER A 183 7.74 -18.94 5.38
C SER A 183 6.87 -20.18 5.52
N LEU A 184 7.29 -21.31 4.94
CA LEU A 184 6.61 -22.60 5.11
C LEU A 184 6.67 -23.07 6.56
N ASP A 185 7.83 -22.99 7.21
CA ASP A 185 7.99 -23.39 8.61
C ASP A 185 7.13 -22.52 9.55
N LEU A 186 6.98 -21.22 9.26
CA LEU A 186 6.05 -20.36 9.98
C LEU A 186 4.60 -20.87 9.84
N VAL A 187 4.16 -21.21 8.62
CA VAL A 187 2.81 -21.73 8.36
C VAL A 187 2.59 -23.05 9.12
N LYS A 188 3.57 -23.98 9.11
CA LYS A 188 3.48 -25.23 9.86
C LYS A 188 3.26 -25.03 11.36
N VAL A 189 3.95 -24.04 11.96
CA VAL A 189 3.79 -23.75 13.38
C VAL A 189 2.43 -23.10 13.67
N LEU A 190 2.01 -22.15 12.84
CA LEU A 190 0.74 -21.44 13.00
C LEU A 190 -0.46 -22.38 12.86
N SER A 191 -0.42 -23.30 11.88
CA SER A 191 -1.54 -24.19 11.58
C SER A 191 -1.79 -25.27 12.63
N GLN A 192 -0.86 -25.47 13.56
CA GLN A 192 -1.06 -26.39 14.69
C GLN A 192 -2.16 -25.93 15.66
N LYS A 193 -2.40 -24.63 15.75
CA LYS A 193 -3.35 -24.05 16.71
C LYS A 193 -4.38 -23.12 16.10
N ASN A 194 -4.18 -22.70 14.86
CA ASN A 194 -5.00 -21.68 14.22
C ASN A 194 -5.41 -22.10 12.81
N GLU A 195 -6.53 -21.58 12.33
CA GLU A 195 -6.81 -21.53 10.89
C GLU A 195 -5.88 -20.50 10.24
N VAL A 196 -5.18 -20.88 9.19
CA VAL A 196 -4.25 -20.01 8.44
C VAL A 196 -4.78 -19.78 7.03
N LEU A 197 -5.08 -18.54 6.70
CA LEU A 197 -5.51 -18.12 5.38
C LEU A 197 -4.31 -17.50 4.62
N LEU A 198 -3.96 -18.10 3.47
CA LEU A 198 -2.82 -17.66 2.67
C LEU A 198 -3.26 -16.69 1.57
N PHE A 199 -2.58 -15.55 1.48
CA PHE A 199 -2.85 -14.49 0.51
C PHE A 199 -1.69 -14.32 -0.47
N GLY A 200 -2.01 -14.15 -1.75
CA GLY A 200 -1.05 -13.93 -2.81
C GLY A 200 -1.74 -13.72 -4.15
N GLY A 201 -0.96 -13.34 -5.15
CA GLY A 201 -1.49 -13.11 -6.49
C GLY A 201 -0.45 -13.39 -7.57
N GLY A 202 -0.90 -13.85 -8.70
CA GLY A 202 -0.02 -14.27 -9.78
C GLY A 202 0.33 -15.77 -9.73
N LYS A 203 0.53 -16.34 -10.92
CA LYS A 203 0.62 -17.79 -11.09
C LYS A 203 1.63 -18.49 -10.17
N LYS A 204 2.84 -17.93 -10.07
CA LYS A 204 3.92 -18.53 -9.25
C LYS A 204 3.56 -18.58 -7.75
N GLU A 205 2.93 -17.54 -7.24
CA GLU A 205 2.51 -17.47 -5.84
C GLU A 205 1.37 -18.45 -5.58
N VAL A 206 0.38 -18.51 -6.47
CA VAL A 206 -0.72 -19.48 -6.42
C VAL A 206 -0.19 -20.91 -6.41
N ASP A 207 0.75 -21.25 -7.30
CA ASP A 207 1.34 -22.59 -7.38
C ASP A 207 2.02 -23.02 -6.06
N VAL A 208 2.73 -22.10 -5.40
CA VAL A 208 3.38 -22.35 -4.10
C VAL A 208 2.36 -22.51 -2.98
N LEU A 209 1.43 -21.56 -2.87
CA LEU A 209 0.47 -21.56 -1.76
C LEU A 209 -0.54 -22.72 -1.86
N SER A 210 -0.88 -23.16 -3.08
CA SER A 210 -1.72 -24.35 -3.27
C SER A 210 -1.03 -25.63 -2.83
N LYS A 211 0.29 -25.74 -2.94
CA LYS A 211 1.04 -26.89 -2.40
C LYS A 211 0.98 -26.90 -0.86
N TRP A 212 1.17 -25.75 -0.22
CA TRP A 212 1.09 -25.66 1.24
C TRP A 212 -0.31 -26.01 1.76
N GLU A 213 -1.38 -25.61 1.04
CA GLU A 213 -2.76 -25.99 1.34
C GLU A 213 -2.96 -27.51 1.25
N GLN A 214 -2.31 -28.19 0.30
CA GLN A 214 -2.40 -29.65 0.13
C GLN A 214 -1.59 -30.45 1.15
N GLU A 215 -0.50 -29.86 1.67
CA GLU A 215 0.46 -30.54 2.55
C GLU A 215 0.18 -30.30 4.04
N LEU A 216 -0.62 -29.30 4.40
CA LEU A 216 -0.82 -28.86 5.78
C LEU A 216 -2.30 -28.79 6.17
N ASP A 217 -2.62 -29.31 7.35
CA ASP A 217 -3.94 -29.17 7.95
C ASP A 217 -4.17 -27.72 8.44
N ASN A 218 -5.42 -27.28 8.50
CA ASN A 218 -5.83 -25.94 8.92
C ASN A 218 -5.25 -24.79 8.07
N VAL A 219 -4.82 -25.06 6.85
CA VAL A 219 -4.29 -24.07 5.90
C VAL A 219 -5.20 -23.97 4.68
N THR A 220 -5.63 -22.77 4.34
CA THR A 220 -6.45 -22.51 3.15
C THR A 220 -5.79 -21.42 2.32
N SER A 221 -5.52 -21.70 1.05
CA SER A 221 -5.03 -20.72 0.09
C SER A 221 -6.19 -19.97 -0.54
N LEU A 222 -6.20 -18.66 -0.41
CA LEU A 222 -7.14 -17.76 -1.08
C LEU A 222 -6.53 -17.11 -2.34
N ALA A 223 -5.26 -17.39 -2.61
CA ALA A 223 -4.51 -16.81 -3.71
C ALA A 223 -5.15 -17.10 -5.07
N GLY A 224 -5.51 -16.03 -5.79
CA GLY A 224 -6.13 -16.13 -7.11
C GLY A 224 -7.55 -16.70 -7.14
N LYS A 225 -8.16 -17.00 -5.99
CA LYS A 225 -9.50 -17.58 -5.87
C LYS A 225 -10.61 -16.53 -5.65
N LEU A 226 -10.26 -15.34 -5.20
CA LEU A 226 -11.20 -14.29 -4.79
C LEU A 226 -11.07 -13.05 -5.67
N SER A 227 -12.19 -12.34 -5.82
CA SER A 227 -12.16 -10.93 -6.25
C SER A 227 -11.54 -10.05 -5.16
N LEU A 228 -11.05 -8.87 -5.51
CA LEU A 228 -10.49 -7.94 -4.53
C LEU A 228 -11.49 -7.59 -3.41
N LYS A 229 -12.76 -7.46 -3.74
CA LYS A 229 -13.83 -7.19 -2.77
C LYS A 229 -14.01 -8.33 -1.76
N GLU A 230 -14.00 -9.58 -2.23
CA GLU A 230 -14.08 -10.77 -1.38
C GLU A 230 -12.81 -10.93 -0.53
N GLU A 231 -11.63 -10.66 -1.12
CA GLU A 231 -10.36 -10.68 -0.41
C GLU A 231 -10.36 -9.66 0.75
N LEU A 232 -10.79 -8.42 0.49
CA LEU A 232 -10.92 -7.39 1.53
C LEU A 232 -11.89 -7.80 2.65
N LYS A 233 -12.99 -8.48 2.31
CA LYS A 233 -13.93 -9.01 3.31
C LYS A 233 -13.26 -10.08 4.17
N LYS A 234 -12.55 -11.03 3.56
CA LYS A 234 -11.82 -12.07 4.30
C LYS A 234 -10.72 -11.48 5.18
N ILE A 235 -9.95 -10.51 4.68
CA ILE A 235 -8.94 -9.81 5.49
C ILE A 235 -9.60 -9.08 6.68
N ALA A 236 -10.78 -8.49 6.51
CA ALA A 236 -11.49 -7.82 7.59
C ALA A 236 -11.92 -8.75 8.74
N GLU A 237 -12.12 -10.03 8.45
CA GLU A 237 -12.51 -11.08 9.40
C GLU A 237 -11.33 -11.67 10.17
N LEU A 238 -10.07 -11.41 9.79
CA LEU A 238 -8.88 -11.95 10.45
C LEU A 238 -8.60 -11.29 11.80
N GLU A 239 -8.09 -12.05 12.75
CA GLU A 239 -7.52 -11.54 14.00
C GLU A 239 -6.27 -10.71 13.73
N VAL A 240 -5.38 -11.24 12.91
CA VAL A 240 -4.13 -10.61 12.53
C VAL A 240 -3.71 -11.04 11.11
N MET A 241 -3.07 -10.14 10.39
CA MET A 241 -2.40 -10.42 9.12
C MET A 241 -0.90 -10.39 9.33
N ILE A 242 -0.19 -11.45 8.98
CA ILE A 242 1.26 -11.42 8.85
C ILE A 242 1.58 -11.06 7.40
N SER A 243 2.31 -10.00 7.17
CA SER A 243 2.61 -9.54 5.83
C SER A 243 4.04 -9.06 5.69
N MET A 244 4.63 -9.33 4.55
CA MET A 244 5.83 -8.61 4.11
C MET A 244 5.49 -7.11 3.90
N ASP A 245 6.51 -6.26 3.76
CA ASP A 245 6.34 -4.89 3.23
C ASP A 245 5.78 -4.97 1.81
N SER A 246 4.49 -5.22 1.69
CA SER A 246 3.77 -5.49 0.44
C SER A 246 2.40 -4.81 0.41
N ALA A 247 1.66 -5.02 -0.67
CA ALA A 247 0.31 -4.48 -0.83
C ALA A 247 -0.65 -5.02 0.24
N ASN A 248 -0.49 -6.27 0.68
CA ASN A 248 -1.38 -6.91 1.65
C ASN A 248 -1.36 -6.22 3.02
N MET A 249 -0.22 -5.66 3.46
CA MET A 249 -0.15 -4.81 4.64
C MET A 249 -1.10 -3.60 4.52
N HIS A 250 -1.19 -2.99 3.35
CA HIS A 250 -2.05 -1.83 3.12
C HIS A 250 -3.52 -2.22 2.95
N LEU A 251 -3.81 -3.39 2.37
CA LEU A 251 -5.17 -3.94 2.29
C LEU A 251 -5.72 -4.25 3.69
N ALA A 252 -4.91 -4.89 4.53
CA ALA A 252 -5.28 -5.17 5.92
C ALA A 252 -5.52 -3.86 6.71
N SER A 253 -4.65 -2.86 6.54
CA SER A 253 -4.86 -1.53 7.13
C SER A 253 -6.14 -0.86 6.65
N LEU A 254 -6.49 -1.01 5.37
CA LEU A 254 -7.71 -0.44 4.78
C LEU A 254 -9.00 -0.97 5.41
N VAL A 255 -8.98 -2.21 5.87
CA VAL A 255 -10.12 -2.87 6.50
C VAL A 255 -10.03 -2.96 8.03
N GLY A 256 -8.99 -2.37 8.60
CA GLY A 256 -8.81 -2.27 10.04
C GLY A 256 -8.34 -3.57 10.69
N THR A 257 -7.65 -4.41 9.97
CA THR A 257 -7.01 -5.62 10.50
C THR A 257 -5.59 -5.30 10.95
N ARG A 258 -5.23 -5.72 12.17
CA ARG A 258 -3.88 -5.62 12.72
C ARG A 258 -2.88 -6.36 11.83
N VAL A 259 -1.69 -5.78 11.66
CA VAL A 259 -0.65 -6.38 10.82
C VAL A 259 0.65 -6.56 11.60
N VAL A 260 1.13 -7.78 11.67
CA VAL A 260 2.53 -8.07 11.98
C VAL A 260 3.32 -7.97 10.68
N SER A 261 4.13 -6.92 10.55
CA SER A 261 4.83 -6.60 9.30
C SER A 261 6.31 -6.95 9.34
N VAL A 262 6.78 -7.66 8.31
CA VAL A 262 8.18 -8.12 8.19
C VAL A 262 8.94 -7.23 7.22
N TRP A 263 10.10 -6.72 7.66
CA TRP A 263 10.89 -5.75 6.93
C TRP A 263 12.34 -6.21 6.71
N GLY A 264 12.72 -6.40 5.45
CA GLY A 264 14.07 -6.80 5.02
C GLY A 264 14.96 -5.65 4.60
N ALA A 265 15.24 -5.53 3.30
CA ALA A 265 16.08 -4.49 2.70
C ALA A 265 15.46 -3.08 2.76
N THR A 266 14.16 -2.98 3.02
CA THR A 266 13.40 -1.75 3.24
C THR A 266 13.28 -1.43 4.73
N HIS A 267 12.65 -0.29 5.06
CA HIS A 267 12.42 0.11 6.45
C HIS A 267 11.16 0.99 6.53
N TYR A 268 10.37 0.82 7.57
CA TYR A 268 9.17 1.63 7.79
C TYR A 268 9.48 3.13 7.94
N PHE A 269 10.70 3.50 8.33
CA PHE A 269 11.16 4.90 8.33
C PHE A 269 11.03 5.59 6.97
N ALA A 270 10.95 4.83 5.86
CA ALA A 270 10.67 5.41 4.54
C ALA A 270 9.22 5.92 4.39
N GLY A 271 8.39 5.74 5.44
CA GLY A 271 7.02 6.23 5.53
C GLY A 271 5.98 5.32 4.86
N PHE A 272 6.24 4.02 4.80
CA PHE A 272 5.36 3.04 4.16
C PHE A 272 4.67 2.08 5.14
N LEU A 273 4.77 2.30 6.46
CA LEU A 273 3.98 1.53 7.40
C LEU A 273 2.48 1.65 7.07
N GLY A 274 1.73 0.58 7.24
CA GLY A 274 0.29 0.56 7.01
C GLY A 274 -0.44 1.62 7.85
N TYR A 275 -1.48 2.23 7.30
CA TYR A 275 -2.21 3.29 7.99
C TYR A 275 -2.81 2.80 9.30
N GLY A 276 -2.50 3.46 10.41
CA GLY A 276 -2.97 3.10 11.74
C GLY A 276 -2.29 1.88 12.36
N GLN A 277 -1.33 1.25 11.69
CA GLN A 277 -0.58 0.11 12.23
C GLN A 277 0.45 0.53 13.27
N SER A 278 0.71 -0.35 14.23
CA SER A 278 1.64 -0.12 15.33
C SER A 278 3.09 -0.46 14.94
N GLU A 279 4.05 0.37 15.37
CA GLU A 279 5.47 0.04 15.28
C GLU A 279 5.85 -1.15 16.20
N ASN A 280 5.02 -1.45 17.21
CA ASN A 280 5.22 -2.62 18.08
C ASN A 280 5.03 -3.95 17.33
N ASP A 281 4.31 -3.95 16.21
CA ASP A 281 4.04 -5.13 15.39
C ASP A 281 5.02 -5.28 14.20
N ILE A 282 6.17 -4.59 14.29
CA ILE A 282 7.22 -4.69 13.28
C ILE A 282 8.22 -5.78 13.66
N VAL A 283 8.55 -6.62 12.68
CA VAL A 283 9.62 -7.62 12.76
C VAL A 283 10.73 -7.25 11.80
N GLU A 284 11.93 -7.06 12.33
CA GLU A 284 13.10 -6.64 11.57
C GLU A 284 14.40 -6.93 12.33
N ILE A 285 15.51 -7.03 11.63
CA ILE A 285 16.84 -7.04 12.25
C ILE A 285 17.28 -5.59 12.53
N LYS A 286 17.26 -5.17 13.79
CA LYS A 286 17.50 -3.75 14.19
C LYS A 286 18.94 -3.30 13.96
N ASN A 287 19.92 -4.13 14.33
CA ASN A 287 21.33 -3.75 14.40
C ASN A 287 22.11 -4.16 13.12
N LEU A 288 21.52 -3.96 11.95
CA LEU A 288 22.16 -4.23 10.69
C LEU A 288 22.48 -2.93 9.95
N GLU A 289 23.76 -2.56 9.87
CA GLU A 289 24.20 -1.27 9.31
C GLU A 289 23.78 -1.06 7.85
N CYS A 290 23.81 -2.14 7.06
CA CYS A 290 23.44 -2.08 5.65
C CYS A 290 21.97 -1.70 5.44
N ARG A 291 21.08 -1.86 6.43
CA ARG A 291 19.64 -1.56 6.39
C ARG A 291 19.32 -0.11 6.73
N PRO A 292 18.29 0.49 6.05
CA PRO A 292 17.75 0.05 4.76
C PRO A 292 18.72 0.33 3.63
N CYS A 293 18.79 -0.54 2.63
CA CYS A 293 19.61 -0.34 1.43
C CYS A 293 18.79 -0.01 0.19
N SER A 294 17.46 -0.13 0.28
CA SER A 294 16.52 0.20 -0.78
C SER A 294 15.24 0.83 -0.22
N VAL A 295 14.67 1.78 -0.95
CA VAL A 295 13.35 2.35 -0.62
C VAL A 295 12.23 1.38 -0.95
N PHE A 296 12.39 0.58 -2.01
CA PHE A 296 11.35 -0.29 -2.58
C PHE A 296 11.72 -1.78 -2.60
N GLY A 297 12.92 -2.14 -2.12
CA GLY A 297 13.41 -3.52 -2.16
C GLY A 297 13.91 -3.98 -3.53
N ASN A 298 13.91 -3.11 -4.54
CA ASN A 298 14.23 -3.40 -5.94
C ASN A 298 15.73 -3.42 -6.27
N LYS A 299 16.59 -3.29 -5.28
CA LYS A 299 18.04 -3.40 -5.45
C LYS A 299 18.51 -4.76 -4.97
N PRO A 300 19.43 -5.43 -5.68
CA PRO A 300 20.05 -6.65 -5.19
C PRO A 300 20.80 -6.40 -3.88
N CYS A 301 20.89 -7.41 -3.04
CA CYS A 301 21.68 -7.33 -1.82
C CYS A 301 23.16 -7.19 -2.18
N TYR A 302 23.79 -6.06 -1.83
CA TYR A 302 25.21 -5.86 -2.12
C TYR A 302 26.15 -6.67 -1.22
N ARG A 303 25.63 -7.25 -0.11
CA ARG A 303 26.32 -8.23 0.72
C ARG A 303 26.19 -9.65 0.15
N GLY A 304 25.19 -9.90 -0.68
CA GLY A 304 24.89 -11.21 -1.25
C GLY A 304 24.13 -12.19 -0.32
N ASP A 305 24.02 -11.86 0.98
CA ASP A 305 23.54 -12.80 2.02
C ASP A 305 22.11 -12.55 2.49
N TYR A 306 21.49 -11.45 2.10
CA TYR A 306 20.18 -11.03 2.61
C TYR A 306 20.00 -11.22 4.13
N ALA A 307 21.05 -10.94 4.92
CA ALA A 307 21.04 -11.12 6.37
C ALA A 307 19.83 -10.48 7.05
N CYS A 308 19.32 -9.36 6.50
CA CYS A 308 18.13 -8.67 6.99
C CYS A 308 16.84 -9.51 6.92
N LEU A 309 16.84 -10.62 6.19
CA LEU A 309 15.72 -11.56 6.07
C LEU A 309 16.12 -12.94 6.60
N ASN A 310 17.31 -13.39 6.24
CA ASN A 310 17.81 -14.72 6.64
C ASN A 310 18.03 -14.86 8.14
N GLN A 311 18.31 -13.78 8.88
CA GLN A 311 18.49 -13.81 10.34
C GLN A 311 17.18 -13.59 11.13
N ILE A 312 16.07 -13.29 10.47
CA ILE A 312 14.78 -13.21 11.18
C ILE A 312 14.39 -14.60 11.65
N GLU A 313 14.22 -14.76 12.95
CA GLU A 313 13.72 -15.97 13.56
C GLU A 313 12.19 -15.99 13.57
N ILE A 314 11.61 -17.17 13.27
CA ILE A 314 10.15 -17.37 13.26
C ILE A 314 9.55 -17.03 14.63
N SER A 315 10.26 -17.35 15.71
CA SER A 315 9.85 -17.03 17.08
C SER A 315 9.59 -15.54 17.31
N GLU A 316 10.32 -14.64 16.61
CA GLU A 316 10.08 -13.19 16.71
C GLU A 316 8.76 -12.77 16.07
N ILE A 317 8.31 -13.49 15.03
CA ILE A 317 6.99 -13.26 14.42
C ILE A 317 5.90 -13.82 15.35
N LEU A 318 6.09 -15.03 15.88
CA LEU A 318 5.12 -15.70 16.77
C LEU A 318 4.86 -14.87 18.04
N LYS A 319 5.90 -14.34 18.70
CA LYS A 319 5.78 -13.43 19.86
C LYS A 319 4.92 -12.18 19.60
N LYS A 320 4.74 -11.79 18.35
CA LYS A 320 3.90 -10.65 17.99
C LYS A 320 2.44 -11.02 17.81
N ILE A 321 2.13 -12.30 17.69
CA ILE A 321 0.77 -12.80 17.48
C ILE A 321 0.12 -13.16 18.82
N GLU A 322 0.92 -13.65 19.76
CA GLU A 322 0.52 -13.87 21.16
C GLU A 322 0.22 -12.52 21.87
#